data_bb84656bc9a30cd6ba5a3ee8540aaf73
#
_entry.id   bb84656bc9a30cd6ba5a3ee8540aaf73
#
_cell.length_a   1.000
_cell.length_b   1.000
_cell.length_c   1.000
_cell.angle_alpha   90.00
_cell.angle_beta   90.00
_cell.angle_gamma   90.00
#
_symmetry.space_group_name_H-M   'P 1'
#
loop_
_entity.id
_entity.type
_entity.pdbx_description
1 polymer ?
#
loop_
_entity_poly.entity_id
_entity_poly.type
_entity_poly.pdbx_seq_one_letter_code
_entity_poly.pdbx_strand_id
1 'polypeptide(L)'
;ILDAPLLTVHTLSGPFRVEGAQPGDLLIVDILDVGPIPQEDSGPLAGQGWGYTGIFSRNNGGGFLTEQFPDAYKAIWDFAGQTATSRHVPGVSFTGIIHPGLMGTAPSAGLLATWNNREGALIATDPDRVPPLALPPEAEHAILGGVPRDQWARVGSEAARTAPPRENGGNQDIKNFTKGSRVFYPVFVDGANLSMGDLHFSQGDGEITFCGAIEMGGFIDLRVDLIKGGMETYGVSENAIFMPGNVEPNYSHWLAFSGTSVTLDGEQKYLDSHLSYQRACLHAIDYLTKFGYSPEQAYLLLGSAPIEGRLSGVVDIPNSCSTVYLPTEIFDFDVRPSASGPFQIDPGMGAPSAANK
;
A
#
# COMPACT_ATOMS: atom_id res chain seq x y z
N ILE A 1 9.86 -10.34 6.82
CA ILE A 1 8.79 -10.76 5.91
C ILE A 1 8.43 -12.22 6.12
N LEU A 2 9.39 -13.13 6.32
CA LEU A 2 9.09 -14.52 6.67
C LEU A 2 8.68 -14.72 8.11
N ASP A 3 9.34 -13.99 9.00
CA ASP A 3 9.18 -14.09 10.43
C ASP A 3 8.63 -12.77 11.03
N ALA A 4 8.24 -11.82 10.19
CA ALA A 4 7.58 -10.60 10.67
C ALA A 4 6.18 -10.99 11.17
N PRO A 5 5.93 -10.90 12.47
CA PRO A 5 4.62 -11.23 12.99
C PRO A 5 3.63 -10.15 12.52
N LEU A 6 2.75 -10.49 11.59
CA LEU A 6 1.63 -9.62 11.18
C LEU A 6 0.78 -9.15 12.36
N LEU A 7 0.95 -9.83 13.49
CA LEU A 7 0.31 -9.50 14.77
C LEU A 7 0.77 -8.15 15.36
N THR A 8 1.87 -7.57 14.87
CA THR A 8 2.46 -6.31 15.40
C THR A 8 2.39 -5.13 14.45
N VAL A 9 1.85 -5.31 13.23
CA VAL A 9 1.66 -4.21 12.29
C VAL A 9 0.25 -3.61 12.43
N HIS A 10 0.10 -2.30 12.26
CA HIS A 10 1.16 -1.31 12.02
C HIS A 10 1.49 -0.58 13.31
N THR A 11 2.73 -0.12 13.45
CA THR A 11 3.10 0.82 14.51
C THR A 11 2.71 2.23 14.05
N LEU A 12 1.82 2.89 14.79
CA LEU A 12 1.27 4.19 14.43
C LEU A 12 1.75 5.29 15.38
N SER A 13 1.91 6.49 14.85
CA SER A 13 1.99 7.73 15.61
C SER A 13 0.58 8.23 15.90
N GLY A 14 0.31 8.57 17.16
CA GLY A 14 -1.02 8.98 17.61
C GLY A 14 -1.54 8.10 18.77
N PRO A 15 -2.84 8.14 19.08
CA PRO A 15 -3.83 9.05 18.51
C PRO A 15 -3.62 10.51 18.94
N PHE A 16 -3.73 11.44 17.99
CA PHE A 16 -3.67 12.88 18.26
C PHE A 16 -5.09 13.43 18.42
N ARG A 17 -5.37 13.98 19.59
CA ARG A 17 -6.66 14.62 19.84
C ARG A 17 -6.70 16.00 19.19
N VAL A 18 -7.68 16.23 18.31
CA VAL A 18 -7.92 17.53 17.68
C VAL A 18 -8.94 18.29 18.51
N GLU A 19 -8.53 19.45 19.04
CA GLU A 19 -9.41 20.26 19.88
C GLU A 19 -10.63 20.75 19.10
N GLY A 20 -11.82 20.62 19.70
CA GLY A 20 -13.07 21.04 19.13
C GLY A 20 -13.68 20.07 18.11
N ALA A 21 -13.00 19.00 17.70
CA ALA A 21 -13.57 17.98 16.81
C ALA A 21 -14.66 17.20 17.53
N GLN A 22 -15.80 17.01 16.85
CA GLN A 22 -16.97 16.28 17.35
C GLN A 22 -17.52 15.33 16.30
N PRO A 23 -18.22 14.26 16.70
CA PRO A 23 -18.91 13.39 15.75
C PRO A 23 -19.80 14.18 14.79
N GLY A 24 -19.71 13.87 13.51
CA GLY A 24 -20.41 14.59 12.44
C GLY A 24 -19.61 15.69 11.75
N ASP A 25 -18.45 16.08 12.29
CA ASP A 25 -17.53 16.99 11.62
C ASP A 25 -16.75 16.28 10.51
N LEU A 26 -16.12 17.06 9.63
CA LEU A 26 -15.01 16.58 8.79
C LEU A 26 -13.70 17.14 9.33
N LEU A 27 -12.74 16.25 9.58
CA LEU A 27 -11.36 16.61 9.88
C LEU A 27 -10.64 16.91 8.57
N ILE A 28 -10.09 18.10 8.42
CA ILE A 28 -9.19 18.46 7.32
C ILE A 28 -7.76 18.11 7.75
N VAL A 29 -7.05 17.40 6.89
CA VAL A 29 -5.63 17.11 7.07
C VAL A 29 -4.89 17.57 5.83
N ASP A 30 -4.04 18.61 5.99
CA ASP A 30 -3.11 19.05 4.96
C ASP A 30 -1.76 18.36 5.20
N ILE A 31 -1.25 17.65 4.22
CA ILE A 31 0.09 17.07 4.26
C ILE A 31 1.08 18.12 3.79
N LEU A 32 1.80 18.72 4.74
CA LEU A 32 2.73 19.81 4.48
C LEU A 32 4.08 19.29 3.98
N ASP A 33 4.53 18.17 4.56
CA ASP A 33 5.72 17.47 4.13
C ASP A 33 5.67 16.00 4.57
N VAL A 34 6.36 15.14 3.82
CA VAL A 34 6.54 13.72 4.13
C VAL A 34 7.83 13.22 3.47
N GLY A 35 8.60 12.44 4.19
CA GLY A 35 9.87 11.96 3.67
C GLY A 35 10.55 10.91 4.54
N PRO A 36 11.62 10.28 4.01
CA PRO A 36 12.41 9.33 4.77
C PRO A 36 13.22 10.01 5.88
N ILE A 37 13.46 9.29 6.98
CA ILE A 37 14.47 9.67 7.96
C ILE A 37 15.84 9.39 7.35
N PRO A 38 16.76 10.40 7.30
CA PRO A 38 18.13 10.17 6.86
C PRO A 38 18.84 9.12 7.71
N GLN A 39 19.72 8.33 7.11
CA GLN A 39 20.52 7.34 7.85
C GLN A 39 21.48 8.00 8.84
N GLU A 40 21.99 9.19 8.49
CA GLU A 40 22.89 9.99 9.31
C GLU A 40 22.53 11.47 9.19
N ASP A 41 22.66 12.22 10.28
CA ASP A 41 22.47 13.69 10.29
C ASP A 41 23.61 14.41 9.57
N SER A 42 24.80 13.79 9.50
CA SER A 42 26.00 14.32 8.88
C SER A 42 26.92 13.20 8.42
N GLY A 43 27.80 13.49 7.46
CA GLY A 43 28.75 12.49 6.94
C GLY A 43 28.36 12.00 5.53
N PRO A 44 29.00 10.92 5.06
CA PRO A 44 28.80 10.41 3.69
C PRO A 44 27.38 9.93 3.38
N LEU A 45 26.60 9.58 4.40
CA LEU A 45 25.23 9.08 4.28
C LEU A 45 24.17 10.13 4.67
N ALA A 46 24.59 11.37 4.93
CA ALA A 46 23.68 12.46 5.24
C ALA A 46 22.68 12.68 4.08
N GLY A 47 21.41 12.73 4.41
CA GLY A 47 20.33 12.88 3.43
C GLY A 47 20.04 11.65 2.58
N GLN A 48 20.69 10.52 2.87
CA GLN A 48 20.38 9.22 2.28
C GLN A 48 19.49 8.42 3.21
N GLY A 49 18.59 7.64 2.63
CA GLY A 49 17.71 6.72 3.34
C GLY A 49 17.64 5.40 2.62
N TRP A 50 16.84 4.50 3.14
CA TRP A 50 16.57 3.23 2.50
C TRP A 50 15.17 2.70 2.88
N GLY A 51 14.68 1.80 2.06
CA GLY A 51 13.45 1.08 2.31
C GLY A 51 13.48 -0.31 1.68
N TYR A 52 12.38 -1.01 1.78
CA TYR A 52 12.25 -2.32 1.17
C TYR A 52 10.85 -2.56 0.61
N THR A 53 10.77 -3.37 -0.42
CA THR A 53 9.53 -3.95 -0.94
C THR A 53 9.56 -5.45 -0.73
N GLY A 54 8.44 -6.04 -0.36
CA GLY A 54 8.38 -7.48 -0.10
C GLY A 54 7.19 -8.16 -0.75
N ILE A 55 7.44 -9.34 -1.33
CA ILE A 55 6.39 -10.30 -1.66
C ILE A 55 6.06 -11.07 -0.39
N PHE A 56 4.79 -11.07 0.00
CA PHE A 56 4.32 -11.75 1.19
C PHE A 56 4.05 -13.23 0.88
N SER A 57 4.55 -14.13 1.72
CA SER A 57 4.37 -15.56 1.48
C SER A 57 2.93 -16.01 1.72
N ARG A 58 2.51 -17.07 1.02
CA ARG A 58 1.21 -17.75 1.24
C ARG A 58 1.02 -18.14 2.71
N ASN A 59 2.05 -18.66 3.36
CA ASN A 59 1.97 -19.09 4.76
C ASN A 59 1.63 -17.96 5.74
N ASN A 60 1.87 -16.71 5.35
CA ASN A 60 1.55 -15.52 6.14
C ASN A 60 0.28 -14.80 5.63
N GLY A 61 -0.50 -15.41 4.75
CA GLY A 61 -1.71 -14.83 4.17
C GLY A 61 -1.60 -14.51 2.70
N GLY A 62 -0.39 -14.40 2.18
CA GLY A 62 -0.15 -14.14 0.76
C GLY A 62 -0.46 -12.72 0.33
N GLY A 63 -0.19 -12.44 -0.92
CA GLY A 63 -0.47 -11.17 -1.59
C GLY A 63 -1.47 -11.34 -2.73
N PHE A 64 -1.49 -10.36 -3.60
CA PHE A 64 -2.40 -10.27 -4.75
C PHE A 64 -2.19 -11.39 -5.80
N LEU A 65 -0.93 -11.81 -6.04
CA LEU A 65 -0.59 -12.89 -6.98
C LEU A 65 -0.05 -14.14 -6.26
N THR A 66 -0.62 -14.49 -5.13
CA THR A 66 -0.14 -15.57 -4.25
C THR A 66 -0.08 -16.94 -4.92
N GLU A 67 -0.95 -17.21 -5.91
CA GLU A 67 -0.93 -18.48 -6.65
C GLU A 67 0.33 -18.64 -7.50
N GLN A 68 0.86 -17.53 -8.04
CA GLN A 68 2.05 -17.49 -8.88
C GLN A 68 3.32 -17.23 -8.06
N PHE A 69 3.18 -16.52 -6.95
CA PHE A 69 4.28 -16.12 -6.06
C PHE A 69 4.00 -16.54 -4.61
N PRO A 70 4.07 -17.85 -4.30
CA PRO A 70 3.74 -18.36 -2.96
C PRO A 70 4.82 -18.08 -1.91
N ASP A 71 6.05 -17.82 -2.33
CA ASP A 71 7.21 -17.62 -1.45
C ASP A 71 7.48 -16.14 -1.18
N ALA A 72 8.13 -15.86 -0.04
CA ALA A 72 8.53 -14.51 0.31
C ALA A 72 9.83 -14.10 -0.40
N TYR A 73 9.82 -12.90 -0.98
CA TYR A 73 10.99 -12.23 -1.56
C TYR A 73 11.08 -10.81 -1.03
N LYS A 74 12.26 -10.19 -1.17
CA LYS A 74 12.48 -8.81 -0.73
C LYS A 74 13.46 -8.09 -1.66
N ALA A 75 13.16 -6.84 -2.00
CA ALA A 75 14.11 -5.91 -2.61
C ALA A 75 14.42 -4.76 -1.64
N ILE A 76 15.68 -4.37 -1.58
CA ILE A 76 16.13 -3.17 -0.86
C ILE A 76 16.26 -2.04 -1.86
N TRP A 77 15.79 -0.87 -1.46
CA TRP A 77 15.87 0.39 -2.19
C TRP A 77 16.70 1.38 -1.42
N ASP A 78 17.64 2.01 -2.10
CA ASP A 78 18.49 3.08 -1.57
C ASP A 78 17.99 4.43 -2.10
N PHE A 79 17.88 5.41 -1.22
CA PHE A 79 17.35 6.73 -1.54
C PHE A 79 18.46 7.77 -1.65
N ALA A 80 18.40 8.57 -2.70
CA ALA A 80 19.23 9.76 -2.88
C ALA A 80 18.30 10.94 -3.19
N GLY A 81 18.01 11.76 -2.20
CA GLY A 81 16.95 12.78 -2.28
C GLY A 81 15.58 12.12 -2.52
N GLN A 82 14.97 12.44 -3.65
CA GLN A 82 13.67 11.89 -4.05
C GLN A 82 13.79 10.69 -5.01
N THR A 83 15.00 10.21 -5.28
CA THR A 83 15.23 9.12 -6.22
C THR A 83 15.50 7.82 -5.49
N ALA A 84 14.85 6.74 -5.91
CA ALA A 84 15.11 5.36 -5.47
C ALA A 84 15.85 4.58 -6.55
N THR A 85 16.82 3.77 -6.10
CA THR A 85 17.51 2.73 -6.89
C THR A 85 17.57 1.45 -6.08
N SER A 86 17.65 0.30 -6.74
CA SER A 86 17.70 -0.99 -6.04
C SER A 86 18.93 -1.79 -6.41
N ARG A 87 19.56 -2.37 -5.38
CA ARG A 87 20.63 -3.36 -5.56
C ARG A 87 20.10 -4.74 -5.97
N HIS A 88 18.79 -4.96 -5.91
CA HIS A 88 18.12 -6.24 -6.22
C HIS A 88 17.30 -6.20 -7.51
N VAL A 89 17.02 -5.01 -8.05
CA VAL A 89 16.30 -4.78 -9.30
C VAL A 89 17.13 -3.80 -10.13
N PRO A 90 18.10 -4.29 -10.90
CA PRO A 90 19.04 -3.45 -11.61
C PRO A 90 18.39 -2.73 -12.81
N GLY A 91 19.05 -1.66 -13.27
CA GLY A 91 18.64 -0.92 -14.48
C GLY A 91 17.42 -0.04 -14.30
N VAL A 92 16.98 0.21 -13.05
CA VAL A 92 15.84 1.09 -12.75
C VAL A 92 16.20 2.18 -11.76
N SER A 93 15.64 3.36 -11.98
CA SER A 93 15.74 4.51 -11.10
C SER A 93 14.49 5.37 -11.28
N PHE A 94 13.85 5.78 -10.21
CA PHE A 94 12.65 6.61 -10.29
C PHE A 94 12.51 7.58 -9.12
N THR A 95 11.81 8.66 -9.38
CA THR A 95 11.37 9.60 -8.32
C THR A 95 10.23 8.96 -7.53
N GLY A 96 10.37 8.93 -6.21
CA GLY A 96 9.35 8.38 -5.33
C GLY A 96 8.07 9.21 -5.32
N ILE A 97 6.95 8.55 -5.10
CA ILE A 97 5.65 9.15 -4.81
C ILE A 97 5.38 8.98 -3.30
N ILE A 98 6.01 9.85 -2.50
CA ILE A 98 6.14 9.68 -1.05
C ILE A 98 4.83 10.02 -0.35
N HIS A 99 4.32 9.10 0.48
CA HIS A 99 3.01 9.23 1.15
C HIS A 99 2.90 8.36 2.41
N PRO A 100 1.95 8.63 3.33
CA PRO A 100 1.52 7.65 4.31
C PRO A 100 0.58 6.61 3.68
N GLY A 101 0.83 5.33 3.86
CA GLY A 101 -0.11 4.25 3.52
C GLY A 101 -1.30 4.24 4.47
N LEU A 102 -1.06 4.56 5.76
CA LEU A 102 -2.08 4.53 6.79
C LEU A 102 -2.29 5.90 7.44
N MET A 103 -3.52 6.42 7.35
CA MET A 103 -3.96 7.61 8.08
C MET A 103 -5.48 7.57 8.30
N GLY A 104 -5.95 7.90 9.50
CA GLY A 104 -7.40 7.91 9.77
C GLY A 104 -7.77 8.37 11.17
N THR A 105 -9.07 8.61 11.37
CA THR A 105 -9.67 8.99 12.65
C THR A 105 -10.03 7.74 13.47
N ALA A 106 -10.28 7.90 14.76
CA ALA A 106 -10.78 6.78 15.57
C ALA A 106 -12.24 6.46 15.27
N PRO A 107 -12.62 5.18 15.22
CA PRO A 107 -14.01 4.76 15.06
C PRO A 107 -14.83 5.02 16.34
N SER A 108 -16.15 5.12 16.23
CA SER A 108 -17.02 4.96 17.39
C SER A 108 -17.01 3.51 17.89
N ALA A 109 -17.39 3.29 19.15
CA ALA A 109 -17.49 1.93 19.70
C ALA A 109 -18.46 1.04 18.89
N GLY A 110 -19.56 1.62 18.38
CA GLY A 110 -20.52 0.90 17.54
C GLY A 110 -19.94 0.52 16.18
N LEU A 111 -19.19 1.43 15.55
CA LEU A 111 -18.53 1.16 14.27
C LEU A 111 -17.43 0.11 14.43
N LEU A 112 -16.64 0.19 15.50
CA LEU A 112 -15.61 -0.80 15.82
C LEU A 112 -16.21 -2.22 16.01
N ALA A 113 -17.30 -2.34 16.75
CA ALA A 113 -18.00 -3.61 16.92
C ALA A 113 -18.54 -4.15 15.59
N THR A 114 -19.05 -3.26 14.73
CA THR A 114 -19.51 -3.62 13.38
C THR A 114 -18.36 -4.19 12.54
N TRP A 115 -17.19 -3.57 12.57
CA TRP A 115 -16.00 -4.07 11.85
C TRP A 115 -15.62 -5.48 12.30
N ASN A 116 -15.44 -5.67 13.61
CA ASN A 116 -15.03 -6.96 14.14
C ASN A 116 -16.05 -8.07 13.83
N ASN A 117 -17.35 -7.76 13.87
CA ASN A 117 -18.40 -8.72 13.56
C ASN A 117 -18.43 -9.11 12.08
N ARG A 118 -18.42 -8.14 11.16
CA ARG A 118 -18.52 -8.42 9.71
C ARG A 118 -17.25 -9.08 9.16
N GLU A 119 -16.08 -8.66 9.63
CA GLU A 119 -14.79 -9.22 9.21
C GLU A 119 -14.59 -10.62 9.79
N GLY A 120 -14.95 -10.84 11.06
CA GLY A 120 -14.94 -12.16 11.68
C GLY A 120 -15.90 -13.15 10.99
N ALA A 121 -17.08 -12.68 10.59
CA ALA A 121 -18.02 -13.50 9.82
C ALA A 121 -17.47 -13.89 8.44
N LEU A 122 -16.78 -12.97 7.76
CA LEU A 122 -16.14 -13.25 6.47
C LEU A 122 -15.02 -14.29 6.62
N ILE A 123 -14.15 -14.15 7.62
CA ILE A 123 -13.08 -15.12 7.91
C ILE A 123 -13.65 -16.51 8.21
N ALA A 124 -14.74 -16.58 8.98
CA ALA A 124 -15.40 -17.85 9.29
C ALA A 124 -16.00 -18.53 8.05
N THR A 125 -16.32 -17.79 7.00
CA THR A 125 -16.86 -18.31 5.75
C THR A 125 -15.80 -19.04 4.91
N ASP A 126 -14.59 -18.51 4.87
CA ASP A 126 -13.46 -19.06 4.10
C ASP A 126 -12.13 -18.72 4.79
N PRO A 127 -11.76 -19.45 5.83
CA PRO A 127 -10.55 -19.15 6.61
C PRO A 127 -9.24 -19.38 5.84
N ASP A 128 -9.27 -20.19 4.79
CA ASP A 128 -8.09 -20.45 3.95
C ASP A 128 -7.83 -19.31 2.97
N ARG A 129 -8.89 -18.65 2.51
CA ARG A 129 -8.83 -17.54 1.56
C ARG A 129 -8.76 -16.17 2.24
N VAL A 130 -9.41 -16.02 3.38
CA VAL A 130 -9.45 -14.79 4.16
C VAL A 130 -8.64 -15.02 5.44
N PRO A 131 -7.33 -14.69 5.44
CA PRO A 131 -6.49 -14.94 6.60
C PRO A 131 -6.94 -14.11 7.81
N PRO A 132 -6.69 -14.57 9.05
CA PRO A 132 -7.20 -13.97 10.28
C PRO A 132 -6.51 -12.64 10.66
N LEU A 133 -5.99 -11.90 9.68
CA LEU A 133 -5.37 -10.58 9.85
C LEU A 133 -6.35 -9.50 10.32
N ALA A 134 -7.62 -9.67 10.00
CA ALA A 134 -8.66 -8.72 10.35
C ALA A 134 -9.24 -8.96 11.76
N LEU A 135 -9.00 -10.10 12.39
CA LEU A 135 -9.44 -10.36 13.76
C LEU A 135 -8.80 -9.38 14.76
N PRO A 136 -9.46 -9.10 15.90
CA PRO A 136 -8.87 -8.30 16.96
C PRO A 136 -7.48 -8.78 17.35
N PRO A 137 -6.55 -7.88 17.71
CA PRO A 137 -5.21 -8.28 18.10
C PRO A 137 -5.21 -9.06 19.41
N GLU A 138 -4.28 -10.00 19.56
CA GLU A 138 -3.98 -10.57 20.86
C GLU A 138 -3.33 -9.51 21.74
N ALA A 139 -3.71 -9.46 23.04
CA ALA A 139 -3.29 -8.40 23.95
C ALA A 139 -1.77 -8.25 24.08
N GLU A 140 -1.04 -9.38 24.03
CA GLU A 140 0.43 -9.43 24.10
C GLU A 140 1.13 -8.87 22.85
N HIS A 141 0.43 -8.84 21.72
CA HIS A 141 0.94 -8.35 20.45
C HIS A 141 0.41 -6.95 20.10
N ALA A 142 -0.54 -6.42 20.90
CA ALA A 142 -1.06 -5.09 20.69
C ALA A 142 -0.13 -4.03 21.28
N ILE A 143 0.10 -2.94 20.55
CA ILE A 143 0.84 -1.78 21.04
C ILE A 143 -0.16 -0.86 21.75
N LEU A 144 -0.29 -1.03 23.06
CA LEU A 144 -1.31 -0.33 23.84
C LEU A 144 -0.78 0.92 24.60
N GLY A 145 0.46 1.34 24.30
CA GLY A 145 1.05 2.55 24.87
C GLY A 145 0.98 2.59 26.40
N GLY A 146 0.38 3.63 26.95
CA GLY A 146 0.23 3.83 28.40
C GLY A 146 -0.95 3.12 29.05
N VAL A 147 -1.66 2.23 28.35
CA VAL A 147 -2.77 1.46 28.94
C VAL A 147 -2.23 0.54 30.04
N PRO A 148 -2.82 0.53 31.27
CA PRO A 148 -2.43 -0.38 32.33
C PRO A 148 -2.53 -1.85 31.91
N ARG A 149 -1.55 -2.67 32.30
CA ARG A 149 -1.44 -4.07 31.87
C ARG A 149 -2.65 -4.93 32.23
N ASP A 150 -3.31 -4.65 33.33
CA ASP A 150 -4.54 -5.34 33.76
C ASP A 150 -5.74 -5.09 32.82
N GLN A 151 -5.66 -4.07 31.98
CA GLN A 151 -6.68 -3.77 30.96
C GLN A 151 -6.33 -4.28 29.56
N TRP A 152 -5.13 -4.77 29.33
CA TRP A 152 -4.66 -5.14 27.99
C TRP A 152 -5.54 -6.20 27.32
N ALA A 153 -5.91 -7.26 28.04
CA ALA A 153 -6.77 -8.31 27.50
C ALA A 153 -8.12 -7.77 27.01
N ARG A 154 -8.74 -6.89 27.80
CA ARG A 154 -10.00 -6.24 27.44
C ARG A 154 -9.83 -5.32 26.22
N VAL A 155 -8.85 -4.42 26.27
CA VAL A 155 -8.62 -3.46 25.18
C VAL A 155 -8.23 -4.19 23.90
N GLY A 156 -7.39 -5.22 23.95
CA GLY A 156 -7.04 -6.03 22.79
C GLY A 156 -8.24 -6.73 22.16
N SER A 157 -9.13 -7.31 22.98
CA SER A 157 -10.34 -7.98 22.49
C SER A 157 -11.39 -7.05 21.89
N GLU A 158 -11.39 -5.78 22.29
CA GLU A 158 -12.30 -4.74 21.77
C GLU A 158 -11.70 -3.97 20.58
N ALA A 159 -10.40 -4.06 20.37
CA ALA A 159 -9.69 -3.33 19.32
C ALA A 159 -9.93 -3.95 17.92
N ALA A 160 -9.54 -3.23 16.88
CA ALA A 160 -9.42 -3.76 15.53
C ALA A 160 -7.99 -3.64 15.04
N ARG A 161 -7.55 -4.60 14.22
CA ARG A 161 -6.27 -4.47 13.52
C ARG A 161 -6.31 -3.34 12.53
N THR A 162 -5.15 -2.77 12.26
CA THR A 162 -4.98 -1.65 11.33
C THR A 162 -4.72 -2.08 9.89
N ALA A 163 -4.53 -3.38 9.63
CA ALA A 163 -4.28 -3.88 8.28
C ALA A 163 -5.40 -3.56 7.25
N PRO A 164 -6.70 -3.75 7.53
CA PRO A 164 -7.73 -3.39 6.54
C PRO A 164 -8.00 -1.88 6.50
N PRO A 165 -8.24 -1.30 5.31
CA PRO A 165 -8.87 0.02 5.20
C PRO A 165 -10.34 -0.06 5.64
N ARG A 166 -10.85 1.01 6.25
CA ARG A 166 -12.23 1.05 6.75
C ARG A 166 -12.83 2.45 6.63
N GLU A 167 -14.06 2.62 7.11
CA GLU A 167 -14.84 3.84 7.00
C GLU A 167 -14.15 5.07 7.59
N ASN A 168 -13.24 4.88 8.54
CA ASN A 168 -12.46 5.95 9.18
C ASN A 168 -11.21 6.38 8.39
N GLY A 169 -10.94 5.79 7.24
CA GLY A 169 -9.68 5.85 6.50
C GLY A 169 -8.83 4.60 6.78
N GLY A 170 -7.82 4.73 7.63
CA GLY A 170 -6.92 3.63 7.99
C GLY A 170 -5.94 3.28 6.87
N ASN A 171 -5.70 2.01 6.65
CA ASN A 171 -4.72 1.48 5.69
C ASN A 171 -5.28 1.47 4.27
N GLN A 172 -5.46 2.66 3.69
CA GLN A 172 -6.04 2.82 2.35
C GLN A 172 -5.02 2.71 1.21
N ASP A 173 -3.73 2.85 1.52
CA ASP A 173 -2.61 2.78 0.57
C ASP A 173 -2.82 3.65 -0.67
N ILE A 174 -3.33 4.86 -0.43
CA ILE A 174 -3.57 5.84 -1.48
C ILE A 174 -2.27 6.59 -1.75
N LYS A 175 -1.53 6.18 -2.77
CA LYS A 175 -0.24 6.77 -3.11
C LYS A 175 -0.28 8.27 -3.39
N ASN A 176 -1.45 8.84 -3.65
CA ASN A 176 -1.66 10.26 -3.92
C ASN A 176 -1.83 11.12 -2.64
N PHE A 177 -1.64 10.56 -1.44
CA PHE A 177 -1.55 11.32 -0.19
C PHE A 177 -0.16 11.96 -0.05
N THR A 178 0.31 12.57 -1.12
CA THR A 178 1.63 13.18 -1.21
C THR A 178 1.68 14.56 -0.56
N LYS A 179 2.88 15.13 -0.47
CA LYS A 179 3.08 16.53 -0.06
C LYS A 179 2.18 17.48 -0.86
N GLY A 180 1.45 18.35 -0.14
CA GLY A 180 0.51 19.32 -0.70
C GLY A 180 -0.90 18.78 -0.90
N SER A 181 -1.17 17.50 -0.60
CA SER A 181 -2.54 16.96 -0.61
C SER A 181 -3.33 17.45 0.60
N ARG A 182 -4.65 17.54 0.40
CA ARG A 182 -5.62 17.86 1.44
C ARG A 182 -6.65 16.74 1.53
N VAL A 183 -6.74 16.12 2.70
CA VAL A 183 -7.62 14.97 2.96
C VAL A 183 -8.71 15.38 3.94
N PHE A 184 -9.93 14.89 3.72
CA PHE A 184 -11.07 15.13 4.58
C PHE A 184 -11.54 13.78 5.13
N TYR A 185 -11.48 13.62 6.44
CA TYR A 185 -11.90 12.40 7.14
C TYR A 185 -13.18 12.63 7.93
N PRO A 186 -14.11 11.67 7.94
CA PRO A 186 -15.26 11.70 8.84
C PRO A 186 -14.80 11.59 10.29
N VAL A 187 -15.45 12.32 11.18
CA VAL A 187 -15.20 12.30 12.62
C VAL A 187 -16.29 11.50 13.33
N PHE A 188 -15.92 10.43 14.00
CA PHE A 188 -16.86 9.52 14.67
C PHE A 188 -16.84 9.65 16.21
N VAL A 189 -15.82 10.29 16.79
CA VAL A 189 -15.63 10.47 18.23
C VAL A 189 -15.10 11.86 18.55
N ASP A 190 -15.31 12.31 19.79
CA ASP A 190 -14.74 13.57 20.27
C ASP A 190 -13.22 13.58 20.12
N GLY A 191 -12.71 14.68 19.55
CA GLY A 191 -11.29 14.86 19.30
C GLY A 191 -10.76 14.14 18.06
N ALA A 192 -11.62 13.51 17.26
CA ALA A 192 -11.27 12.73 16.06
C ALA A 192 -10.21 11.63 16.29
N ASN A 193 -9.22 11.88 17.15
CA ASN A 193 -8.11 10.98 17.51
C ASN A 193 -7.38 10.44 16.27
N LEU A 194 -6.78 11.35 15.52
CA LEU A 194 -6.04 11.05 14.28
C LEU A 194 -4.82 10.18 14.57
N SER A 195 -4.65 9.12 13.82
CA SER A 195 -3.44 8.28 13.81
C SER A 195 -2.90 8.11 12.40
N MET A 196 -1.57 7.97 12.27
CA MET A 196 -0.91 7.76 10.99
C MET A 196 0.35 6.92 11.15
N GLY A 197 0.78 6.33 10.05
CA GLY A 197 2.01 5.54 9.96
C GLY A 197 2.16 4.93 8.59
N ASP A 198 2.93 3.83 8.50
CA ASP A 198 3.07 3.07 7.28
C ASP A 198 3.54 3.94 6.12
N LEU A 199 4.71 4.56 6.29
CA LEU A 199 5.21 5.52 5.31
C LEU A 199 5.88 4.80 4.15
N HIS A 200 5.47 5.19 2.95
CA HIS A 200 5.94 4.65 1.68
C HIS A 200 6.75 5.69 0.92
N PHE A 201 7.94 5.29 0.45
CA PHE A 201 8.73 6.14 -0.45
C PHE A 201 8.12 6.17 -1.86
N SER A 202 7.55 5.07 -2.31
CA SER A 202 6.85 4.93 -3.59
C SER A 202 6.00 3.67 -3.56
N GLN A 203 4.98 3.63 -4.40
CA GLN A 203 4.06 2.51 -4.51
C GLN A 203 3.51 2.42 -5.92
N GLY A 204 3.41 1.21 -6.46
CA GLY A 204 2.56 0.91 -7.60
C GLY A 204 1.09 0.76 -7.17
N ASP A 205 0.17 1.17 -8.03
CA ASP A 205 -1.26 1.04 -7.73
C ASP A 205 -1.66 -0.39 -7.36
N GLY A 206 -2.39 -0.49 -6.25
CA GLY A 206 -2.88 -1.75 -5.71
C GLY A 206 -1.97 -2.40 -4.68
N GLU A 207 -0.78 -1.83 -4.40
CA GLU A 207 0.17 -2.38 -3.41
C GLU A 207 0.36 -3.90 -3.56
N ILE A 208 0.51 -4.33 -4.82
CA ILE A 208 0.25 -5.70 -5.28
C ILE A 208 1.13 -6.80 -4.66
N THR A 209 2.24 -6.47 -4.04
CA THR A 209 3.12 -7.46 -3.37
C THR A 209 2.83 -7.63 -1.88
N PHE A 210 1.91 -6.87 -1.32
CA PHE A 210 1.41 -6.85 0.05
C PHE A 210 2.30 -6.07 1.06
N CYS A 211 3.60 -6.25 1.16
CA CYS A 211 4.55 -5.22 1.59
C CYS A 211 4.94 -4.48 0.32
N GLY A 212 3.94 -3.93 -0.35
CA GLY A 212 3.92 -3.72 -1.78
C GLY A 212 4.37 -2.35 -2.23
N ALA A 213 4.64 -1.49 -1.30
CA ALA A 213 5.30 -0.22 -1.51
C ALA A 213 6.81 -0.34 -1.28
N ILE A 214 7.50 0.79 -1.28
CA ILE A 214 8.81 0.87 -0.62
C ILE A 214 8.56 1.34 0.82
N GLU A 215 8.49 0.38 1.71
CA GLU A 215 8.32 0.57 3.14
C GLU A 215 9.52 1.34 3.73
N MET A 216 9.29 2.41 4.48
CA MET A 216 10.37 3.22 5.03
C MET A 216 10.07 3.76 6.44
N GLY A 217 11.13 3.99 7.19
CA GLY A 217 11.08 4.90 8.34
C GLY A 217 11.11 6.35 7.85
N GLY A 218 10.23 7.19 8.38
CA GLY A 218 10.08 8.54 7.85
C GLY A 218 9.46 9.51 8.83
N PHE A 219 9.19 10.71 8.36
CA PHE A 219 8.47 11.75 9.05
C PHE A 219 7.30 12.25 8.21
N ILE A 220 6.32 12.85 8.86
CA ILE A 220 5.20 13.54 8.21
C ILE A 220 4.87 14.82 8.99
N ASP A 221 4.74 15.93 8.27
CA ASP A 221 4.29 17.22 8.80
C ASP A 221 2.87 17.48 8.35
N LEU A 222 1.98 17.71 9.31
CA LEU A 222 0.57 17.90 9.08
C LEU A 222 0.08 19.24 9.63
N ARG A 223 -0.94 19.77 8.97
CA ARG A 223 -1.83 20.79 9.53
C ARG A 223 -3.25 20.25 9.54
N VAL A 224 -3.94 20.42 10.65
CA VAL A 224 -5.34 19.97 10.80
C VAL A 224 -6.27 21.16 11.01
N ASP A 225 -7.51 21.03 10.50
CA ASP A 225 -8.60 21.96 10.68
C ASP A 225 -9.94 21.18 10.66
N LEU A 226 -11.07 21.87 10.87
CA LEU A 226 -12.39 21.26 11.00
C LEU A 226 -13.43 21.95 10.13
N ILE A 227 -14.30 21.15 9.51
CA ILE A 227 -15.59 21.62 8.98
C ILE A 227 -16.67 21.09 9.90
N LYS A 228 -17.26 21.98 10.68
CA LYS A 228 -18.32 21.66 11.64
C LYS A 228 -19.57 21.15 10.91
N GLY A 229 -20.09 19.99 11.32
CA GLY A 229 -21.23 19.34 10.67
C GLY A 229 -20.95 18.91 9.21
N GLY A 230 -19.68 18.80 8.83
CA GLY A 230 -19.24 18.59 7.45
C GLY A 230 -19.68 17.24 6.88
N MET A 231 -19.81 16.20 7.71
CA MET A 231 -20.28 14.88 7.25
C MET A 231 -21.66 14.97 6.63
N GLU A 232 -22.61 15.64 7.27
CA GLU A 232 -23.96 15.85 6.74
C GLU A 232 -23.94 16.83 5.56
N THR A 233 -23.25 17.95 5.72
CA THR A 233 -23.22 19.03 4.72
C THR A 233 -22.71 18.55 3.35
N TYR A 234 -21.71 17.69 3.33
CA TYR A 234 -21.08 17.20 2.10
C TYR A 234 -21.41 15.74 1.77
N GLY A 235 -22.23 15.06 2.59
CA GLY A 235 -22.58 13.66 2.39
C GLY A 235 -21.40 12.70 2.52
N VAL A 236 -20.39 13.04 3.33
CA VAL A 236 -19.19 12.21 3.57
C VAL A 236 -19.38 11.47 4.88
N SER A 237 -20.07 10.35 4.84
CA SER A 237 -20.38 9.55 6.03
C SER A 237 -19.30 8.49 6.34
N GLU A 238 -18.48 8.17 5.37
CA GLU A 238 -17.46 7.12 5.43
C GLU A 238 -16.36 7.37 4.40
N ASN A 239 -15.19 6.82 4.65
CA ASN A 239 -14.00 6.95 3.82
C ASN A 239 -13.51 8.41 3.67
N ALA A 240 -12.29 8.57 3.22
CA ALA A 240 -11.74 9.87 2.93
C ALA A 240 -12.17 10.36 1.54
N ILE A 241 -12.39 11.67 1.41
CA ILE A 241 -12.29 12.36 0.12
C ILE A 241 -11.06 13.26 0.15
N PHE A 242 -10.45 13.53 -0.99
CA PHE A 242 -9.20 14.30 -0.99
C PHE A 242 -8.94 15.04 -2.31
N MET A 243 -8.08 16.04 -2.20
CA MET A 243 -7.45 16.72 -3.32
C MET A 243 -5.98 16.31 -3.33
N PRO A 244 -5.50 15.64 -4.39
CA PRO A 244 -4.09 15.27 -4.49
C PRO A 244 -3.19 16.50 -4.47
N GLY A 245 -1.96 16.33 -3.99
CA GLY A 245 -0.91 17.32 -4.09
C GLY A 245 -0.46 17.48 -5.55
N ASN A 246 0.28 18.55 -5.81
CA ASN A 246 0.84 18.83 -7.13
C ASN A 246 2.35 18.52 -7.21
N VAL A 247 2.87 17.77 -6.25
CA VAL A 247 4.30 17.40 -6.13
C VAL A 247 4.46 15.90 -6.40
N GLU A 248 3.81 15.42 -7.45
CA GLU A 248 3.92 14.01 -7.86
C GLU A 248 4.83 13.90 -9.08
N PRO A 249 5.62 12.80 -9.19
CA PRO A 249 6.39 12.54 -10.39
C PRO A 249 5.43 12.38 -11.58
N ASN A 250 5.75 13.03 -12.68
CA ASN A 250 4.90 13.00 -13.88
C ASN A 250 5.69 12.39 -15.04
N TYR A 251 5.24 11.23 -15.49
CA TYR A 251 5.84 10.50 -16.60
C TYR A 251 5.03 10.73 -17.89
N SER A 252 5.73 10.88 -19.00
CA SER A 252 5.13 11.17 -20.30
C SER A 252 5.03 9.94 -21.22
N HIS A 253 5.86 8.93 -20.97
CA HIS A 253 5.94 7.75 -21.80
C HIS A 253 5.63 6.49 -21.01
N TRP A 254 4.64 5.77 -21.49
CA TRP A 254 4.10 4.59 -20.82
C TRP A 254 4.06 3.40 -21.77
N LEU A 255 4.38 2.22 -21.24
CA LEU A 255 4.03 0.95 -21.84
C LEU A 255 2.88 0.36 -21.03
N ALA A 256 1.76 0.05 -21.68
CA ALA A 256 0.57 -0.40 -21.00
C ALA A 256 0.24 -1.86 -21.30
N PHE A 257 -0.21 -2.57 -20.28
CA PHE A 257 -0.56 -3.99 -20.33
C PHE A 257 -2.03 -4.16 -19.94
N SER A 258 -2.80 -4.83 -20.78
CA SER A 258 -4.21 -5.12 -20.50
C SER A 258 -4.40 -6.54 -19.98
N GLY A 259 -5.45 -6.72 -19.17
CA GLY A 259 -5.92 -8.01 -18.73
C GLY A 259 -7.44 -8.06 -18.73
N THR A 260 -7.99 -9.24 -18.90
CA THR A 260 -9.44 -9.49 -18.91
C THR A 260 -9.81 -10.50 -17.83
N SER A 261 -11.11 -10.61 -17.51
CA SER A 261 -11.63 -11.50 -16.44
C SER A 261 -11.71 -12.96 -16.84
N VAL A 262 -10.60 -13.47 -17.40
CA VAL A 262 -10.41 -14.89 -17.76
C VAL A 262 -9.18 -15.42 -17.04
N THR A 263 -9.31 -16.54 -16.33
CA THR A 263 -8.21 -17.18 -15.59
C THR A 263 -7.10 -17.67 -16.50
N LEU A 264 -5.96 -18.09 -15.95
CA LEU A 264 -4.83 -18.62 -16.75
C LEU A 264 -5.19 -19.92 -17.46
N ASP A 265 -6.06 -20.75 -16.89
CA ASP A 265 -6.56 -22.00 -17.45
C ASP A 265 -7.80 -21.81 -18.35
N GLY A 266 -8.25 -20.56 -18.56
CA GLY A 266 -9.29 -20.21 -19.52
C GLY A 266 -10.70 -20.16 -18.94
N GLU A 267 -10.88 -20.24 -17.62
CA GLU A 267 -12.20 -20.10 -17.00
C GLU A 267 -12.71 -18.65 -17.10
N GLN A 268 -13.95 -18.49 -17.57
CA GLN A 268 -14.60 -17.19 -17.67
C GLN A 268 -15.18 -16.75 -16.32
N LYS A 269 -14.81 -15.56 -15.87
CA LYS A 269 -15.41 -14.89 -14.69
C LYS A 269 -16.20 -13.67 -15.15
N TYR A 270 -17.40 -13.49 -14.53
CA TYR A 270 -18.31 -12.41 -14.93
C TYR A 270 -17.88 -11.06 -14.34
N LEU A 271 -17.41 -10.14 -15.19
CA LEU A 271 -17.01 -8.77 -14.85
C LEU A 271 -16.06 -8.67 -13.64
N ASP A 272 -15.22 -9.70 -13.41
CA ASP A 272 -14.28 -9.73 -12.29
C ASP A 272 -13.10 -8.79 -12.52
N SER A 273 -13.19 -7.58 -11.95
CA SER A 273 -12.15 -6.56 -12.09
C SER A 273 -10.87 -6.90 -11.32
N HIS A 274 -10.96 -7.63 -10.21
CA HIS A 274 -9.79 -8.10 -9.47
C HIS A 274 -8.97 -9.06 -10.36
N LEU A 275 -9.62 -10.06 -10.94
CA LEU A 275 -8.97 -11.00 -11.86
C LEU A 275 -8.40 -10.28 -13.09
N SER A 276 -9.14 -9.32 -13.67
CA SER A 276 -8.61 -8.59 -14.84
C SER A 276 -7.36 -7.79 -14.52
N TYR A 277 -7.26 -7.23 -13.29
CA TYR A 277 -6.05 -6.55 -12.84
C TYR A 277 -4.89 -7.51 -12.58
N GLN A 278 -5.15 -8.68 -11.98
CA GLN A 278 -4.15 -9.75 -11.86
C GLN A 278 -3.58 -10.14 -13.23
N ARG A 279 -4.44 -10.30 -14.24
CA ARG A 279 -4.04 -10.66 -15.61
C ARG A 279 -3.18 -9.58 -16.26
N ALA A 280 -3.51 -8.30 -16.05
CA ALA A 280 -2.69 -7.18 -16.54
C ALA A 280 -1.30 -7.16 -15.89
N CYS A 281 -1.22 -7.37 -14.57
CA CYS A 281 0.04 -7.46 -13.84
C CYS A 281 0.90 -8.65 -14.29
N LEU A 282 0.31 -9.83 -14.44
CA LEU A 282 1.01 -11.03 -14.93
C LEU A 282 1.55 -10.84 -16.34
N HIS A 283 0.80 -10.13 -17.21
CA HIS A 283 1.27 -9.79 -18.55
C HIS A 283 2.49 -8.87 -18.50
N ALA A 284 2.48 -7.85 -17.64
CA ALA A 284 3.62 -6.96 -17.44
C ALA A 284 4.84 -7.71 -16.88
N ILE A 285 4.63 -8.61 -15.92
CA ILE A 285 5.69 -9.46 -15.34
C ILE A 285 6.30 -10.35 -16.44
N ASP A 286 5.48 -11.09 -17.21
CA ASP A 286 5.97 -11.95 -18.29
C ASP A 286 6.78 -11.15 -19.32
N TYR A 287 6.30 -9.96 -19.69
CA TYR A 287 7.02 -9.06 -20.57
C TYR A 287 8.40 -8.68 -20.05
N LEU A 288 8.49 -8.25 -18.78
CA LEU A 288 9.76 -7.85 -18.15
C LEU A 288 10.75 -9.01 -18.05
N THR A 289 10.28 -10.24 -17.91
CA THR A 289 11.17 -11.41 -17.90
C THR A 289 11.94 -11.58 -19.21
N LYS A 290 11.39 -11.07 -20.34
CA LYS A 290 12.07 -11.13 -21.65
C LYS A 290 13.32 -10.24 -21.70
N PHE A 291 13.47 -9.30 -20.77
CA PHE A 291 14.62 -8.42 -20.62
C PHE A 291 15.66 -8.95 -19.61
N GLY A 292 15.43 -10.12 -19.03
CA GLY A 292 16.37 -10.77 -18.11
C GLY A 292 16.02 -10.62 -16.62
N TYR A 293 14.95 -9.92 -16.26
CA TYR A 293 14.46 -9.91 -14.87
C TYR A 293 13.91 -11.29 -14.47
N SER A 294 14.12 -11.68 -13.22
CA SER A 294 13.32 -12.79 -12.67
C SER A 294 11.85 -12.35 -12.51
N PRO A 295 10.90 -13.30 -12.50
CA PRO A 295 9.51 -12.97 -12.24
C PRO A 295 9.30 -12.20 -10.94
N GLU A 296 10.05 -12.54 -9.89
CA GLU A 296 9.99 -11.88 -8.58
C GLU A 296 10.55 -10.46 -8.63
N GLN A 297 11.64 -10.23 -9.37
CA GLN A 297 12.18 -8.88 -9.59
C GLN A 297 11.16 -7.99 -10.33
N ALA A 298 10.53 -8.53 -11.37
CA ALA A 298 9.48 -7.83 -12.10
C ALA A 298 8.26 -7.52 -11.21
N TYR A 299 7.84 -8.47 -10.39
CA TYR A 299 6.73 -8.28 -9.48
C TYR A 299 7.05 -7.23 -8.39
N LEU A 300 8.24 -7.31 -7.79
CA LEU A 300 8.71 -6.30 -6.82
C LEU A 300 8.82 -4.90 -7.45
N LEU A 301 9.24 -4.81 -8.71
CA LEU A 301 9.28 -3.54 -9.44
C LEU A 301 7.87 -2.95 -9.63
N LEU A 302 6.91 -3.77 -10.04
CA LEU A 302 5.52 -3.32 -10.21
C LEU A 302 4.88 -2.87 -8.88
N GLY A 303 5.26 -3.48 -7.75
CA GLY A 303 4.79 -3.06 -6.43
C GLY A 303 5.36 -1.72 -5.97
N SER A 304 6.60 -1.41 -6.35
CA SER A 304 7.37 -0.29 -5.79
C SER A 304 7.46 0.96 -6.68
N ALA A 305 7.58 0.79 -8.01
CA ALA A 305 7.65 1.91 -8.94
C ALA A 305 6.29 2.62 -9.05
N PRO A 306 6.26 3.91 -9.45
CA PRO A 306 5.02 4.67 -9.57
C PRO A 306 4.21 4.28 -10.80
N ILE A 307 3.86 2.99 -10.91
CA ILE A 307 2.96 2.48 -11.93
C ILE A 307 1.51 2.88 -11.65
N GLU A 308 0.71 2.94 -12.70
CA GLU A 308 -0.73 3.23 -12.58
C GLU A 308 -1.57 2.01 -12.96
N GLY A 309 -2.59 1.72 -12.14
CA GLY A 309 -3.63 0.74 -12.41
C GLY A 309 -4.95 1.43 -12.75
N ARG A 310 -5.61 1.00 -13.82
CA ARG A 310 -6.88 1.59 -14.25
C ARG A 310 -7.91 0.53 -14.57
N LEU A 311 -9.14 0.77 -14.16
CA LEU A 311 -10.30 0.05 -14.66
C LEU A 311 -10.65 0.62 -16.03
N SER A 312 -10.39 -0.13 -17.11
CA SER A 312 -10.65 0.33 -18.48
C SER A 312 -12.12 0.12 -18.88
N GLY A 313 -12.72 -1.00 -18.46
CA GLY A 313 -14.13 -1.30 -18.69
C GLY A 313 -14.64 -2.36 -17.69
N VAL A 314 -15.81 -2.12 -17.12
CA VAL A 314 -16.47 -3.04 -16.16
C VAL A 314 -17.92 -3.30 -16.52
N VAL A 315 -18.32 -3.04 -17.78
CA VAL A 315 -19.70 -3.10 -18.27
C VAL A 315 -19.85 -3.96 -19.54
N ASP A 316 -18.76 -4.32 -20.19
CA ASP A 316 -18.77 -5.02 -21.48
C ASP A 316 -18.86 -6.54 -21.26
N ILE A 317 -20.01 -6.98 -20.80
CA ILE A 317 -20.31 -8.37 -20.44
C ILE A 317 -19.90 -9.35 -21.56
N PRO A 318 -19.29 -10.50 -21.19
CA PRO A 318 -19.07 -10.97 -19.82
C PRO A 318 -17.74 -10.52 -19.19
N ASN A 319 -16.87 -9.78 -19.88
CA ASN A 319 -15.53 -9.44 -19.44
C ASN A 319 -15.43 -8.02 -18.83
N SER A 320 -14.65 -7.90 -17.76
CA SER A 320 -14.00 -6.65 -17.38
C SER A 320 -12.64 -6.54 -18.05
N CYS A 321 -12.13 -5.31 -18.15
CA CYS A 321 -10.79 -4.99 -18.61
C CYS A 321 -10.11 -4.05 -17.63
N SER A 322 -8.90 -4.39 -17.20
CA SER A 322 -8.01 -3.53 -16.42
C SER A 322 -6.71 -3.31 -17.18
N THR A 323 -6.03 -2.22 -16.92
CA THR A 323 -4.77 -1.85 -17.56
C THR A 323 -3.75 -1.40 -16.53
N VAL A 324 -2.53 -1.92 -16.65
CA VAL A 324 -1.35 -1.50 -15.89
C VAL A 324 -0.48 -0.65 -16.79
N TYR A 325 -0.10 0.54 -16.32
CA TYR A 325 0.77 1.49 -17.01
C TYR A 325 2.14 1.52 -16.34
N LEU A 326 3.17 1.13 -17.09
CA LEU A 326 4.56 1.11 -16.66
C LEU A 326 5.30 2.30 -17.28
N PRO A 327 5.85 3.24 -16.48
CA PRO A 327 6.62 4.35 -17.03
C PRO A 327 7.93 3.84 -17.62
N THR A 328 8.20 4.17 -18.89
CA THR A 328 9.39 3.68 -19.59
C THR A 328 10.65 4.45 -19.23
N GLU A 329 10.49 5.66 -18.70
CA GLU A 329 11.59 6.55 -18.32
C GLU A 329 12.33 6.10 -17.04
N ILE A 330 11.80 5.13 -16.30
CA ILE A 330 12.47 4.58 -15.10
C ILE A 330 13.62 3.63 -15.42
N PHE A 331 13.69 3.13 -16.67
CA PHE A 331 14.72 2.20 -17.14
C PHE A 331 15.91 2.93 -17.74
N ASP A 332 17.11 2.46 -17.50
CA ASP A 332 18.34 2.96 -18.14
C ASP A 332 18.59 2.35 -19.53
N PHE A 333 17.67 1.53 -20.00
CA PHE A 333 17.64 0.91 -21.34
C PHE A 333 16.24 1.07 -21.96
N ASP A 334 16.13 0.80 -23.27
CA ASP A 334 14.84 0.85 -23.98
C ASP A 334 14.04 -0.43 -23.69
N VAL A 335 12.98 -0.29 -22.90
CA VAL A 335 12.04 -1.37 -22.52
C VAL A 335 10.92 -1.57 -23.54
N ARG A 336 10.84 -0.72 -24.57
CA ARG A 336 9.77 -0.78 -25.59
C ARG A 336 9.99 -1.91 -26.58
N PRO A 337 8.92 -2.49 -27.15
CA PRO A 337 9.06 -3.47 -28.21
C PRO A 337 9.83 -2.90 -29.42
N SER A 338 10.80 -3.63 -29.92
CA SER A 338 11.58 -3.25 -31.10
C SER A 338 11.90 -4.46 -31.99
N ALA A 339 12.27 -4.21 -33.26
CA ALA A 339 12.65 -5.26 -34.20
C ALA A 339 13.95 -5.99 -33.81
N SER A 340 14.81 -5.37 -32.99
CA SER A 340 16.03 -5.99 -32.46
C SER A 340 15.78 -6.94 -31.29
N GLY A 341 14.54 -7.04 -30.83
CA GLY A 341 14.19 -7.81 -29.63
C GLY A 341 14.54 -7.11 -28.32
N PRO A 342 14.26 -7.77 -27.19
CA PRO A 342 14.49 -7.20 -25.86
C PRO A 342 16.00 -7.11 -25.54
N PHE A 343 16.39 -5.97 -24.95
CA PHE A 343 17.70 -5.81 -24.36
C PHE A 343 17.84 -6.77 -23.16
N GLN A 344 19.01 -7.43 -23.03
CA GLN A 344 19.25 -8.36 -21.91
C GLN A 344 20.07 -7.66 -20.84
N ILE A 345 19.43 -7.48 -19.67
CA ILE A 345 20.14 -6.99 -18.49
C ILE A 345 20.88 -8.11 -17.79
N ASP A 346 21.88 -7.76 -17.01
CA ASP A 346 22.43 -8.64 -15.98
C ASP A 346 21.47 -8.57 -14.77
N PRO A 347 20.83 -9.69 -14.35
CA PRO A 347 19.87 -9.68 -13.23
C PRO A 347 20.53 -9.37 -11.88
N GLY A 348 21.85 -9.23 -11.83
CA GLY A 348 22.60 -8.87 -10.62
C GLY A 348 22.48 -9.92 -9.51
N MET A 349 22.29 -9.44 -8.27
CA MET A 349 22.18 -10.34 -7.10
C MET A 349 20.83 -11.07 -7.03
N GLY A 350 19.86 -10.68 -7.85
CA GLY A 350 18.49 -11.17 -7.75
C GLY A 350 17.76 -10.71 -6.48
N ALA A 351 16.48 -11.03 -6.38
CA ALA A 351 15.68 -10.78 -5.19
C ALA A 351 15.94 -11.90 -4.17
N PRO A 352 16.44 -11.60 -2.96
CA PRO A 352 16.69 -12.64 -1.94
C PRO A 352 15.38 -13.26 -1.48
N SER A 353 15.36 -14.59 -1.41
CA SER A 353 14.27 -15.39 -0.88
C SER A 353 14.71 -16.15 0.36
N ALA A 354 13.77 -16.48 1.20
CA ALA A 354 14.01 -17.35 2.35
C ALA A 354 14.08 -18.83 1.99
N ALA A 355 13.53 -19.23 0.85
CA ALA A 355 13.67 -20.62 0.36
C ALA A 355 15.13 -20.99 0.06
N ASN A 356 16.04 -20.02 0.00
CA ASN A 356 17.47 -20.20 -0.28
C ASN A 356 18.37 -20.07 0.97
N LYS A 357 17.82 -20.28 2.16
CA LYS A 357 18.61 -20.41 3.41
C LYS A 357 18.87 -21.85 3.78
#